data_8ef1c44a96d9e442c7a81f52c87b5f6c
#
_entry.id   8ef1c44a96d9e442c7a81f52c87b5f6c
#
_cell.length_a   1.000
_cell.length_b   1.000
_cell.length_c   1.000
_cell.angle_alpha   90.00
_cell.angle_beta   90.00
_cell.angle_gamma   90.00
#
_symmetry.space_group_name_H-M   'P 1'
#
loop_
_entity.id
_entity.type
_entity.pdbx_description
1 polymer ?
#
loop_
_entity_poly.entity_id
_entity_poly.type
_entity_poly.pdbx_seq_one_letter_code
_entity_poly.pdbx_strand_id
1 'polypeptide(L)'
;MYYGYKQHTKSCVDYGLIRDYDVTTASVHDGKINLITPNDIAGYRDKGYFGTPLPKSVKDKTMQRATRGHPLTKKQKERNTRISKIRCLGERPYSVIKRTFDGGATFVKTLARVSIKEMFKCFTFDLYQLVTIDKKKRLA
;
A
#
# COMPACT_ATOMS: atom_id res chain seq x y z
N MET A 1 4.62 -9.75 -23.98
CA MET A 1 5.41 -9.55 -22.74
C MET A 1 5.12 -8.15 -22.25
N TYR A 2 4.48 -7.97 -21.09
CA TYR A 2 4.18 -6.65 -20.55
C TYR A 2 5.42 -6.14 -19.81
N TYR A 3 6.02 -5.08 -20.32
CA TYR A 3 7.01 -4.31 -19.58
C TYR A 3 6.27 -3.29 -18.73
N GLY A 4 6.50 -3.34 -17.42
CA GLY A 4 5.85 -2.43 -16.50
C GLY A 4 6.66 -2.24 -15.22
N TYR A 5 6.22 -1.27 -14.44
CA TYR A 5 6.74 -1.01 -13.11
C TYR A 5 5.63 -1.21 -12.09
N LYS A 6 6.01 -1.58 -10.88
CA LYS A 6 5.12 -1.66 -9.72
C LYS A 6 5.49 -0.56 -8.74
N GLN A 7 4.50 0.15 -8.27
CA GLN A 7 4.63 1.08 -7.16
C GLN A 7 4.16 0.38 -5.88
N HIS A 8 4.99 0.46 -4.85
CA HIS A 8 4.69 0.01 -3.51
C HIS A 8 4.56 1.25 -2.63
N THR A 9 3.53 1.33 -1.80
CA THR A 9 3.33 2.46 -0.89
C THR A 9 3.03 1.99 0.51
N LYS A 10 3.54 2.74 1.49
CA LYS A 10 3.15 2.63 2.89
C LYS A 10 2.32 3.87 3.26
N SER A 11 1.08 3.66 3.67
CA SER A 11 0.17 4.74 4.06
C SER A 11 -0.14 4.69 5.55
N CYS A 12 -0.31 5.88 6.14
CA CYS A 12 -0.80 6.03 7.51
C CYS A 12 -2.28 5.65 7.58
N VAL A 13 -2.66 4.85 8.59
CA VAL A 13 -4.05 4.40 8.77
C VAL A 13 -4.97 5.57 9.14
N ASP A 14 -4.51 6.53 9.97
CA ASP A 14 -5.37 7.59 10.52
C ASP A 14 -5.73 8.64 9.48
N TYR A 15 -4.78 9.04 8.65
CA TYR A 15 -4.94 10.14 7.69
C TYR A 15 -4.91 9.70 6.23
N GLY A 16 -4.51 8.46 5.95
CA GLY A 16 -4.36 7.93 4.59
C GLY A 16 -3.24 8.62 3.80
N LEU A 17 -2.29 9.30 4.46
CA LEU A 17 -1.13 9.91 3.83
C LEU A 17 -0.08 8.85 3.51
N ILE A 18 0.60 9.00 2.38
CA ILE A 18 1.71 8.13 1.99
C ILE A 18 2.95 8.52 2.81
N ARG A 19 3.51 7.55 3.53
CA ARG A 19 4.69 7.76 4.39
C ARG A 19 5.98 7.31 3.72
N ASP A 20 5.84 6.35 2.83
CA ASP A 20 6.99 5.78 2.14
C ASP A 20 6.55 5.14 0.83
N TYR A 21 7.43 5.06 -0.15
CA TYR A 21 7.16 4.41 -1.42
C TYR A 21 8.42 3.77 -1.99
N ASP A 22 8.24 2.76 -2.81
CA ASP A 22 9.30 2.16 -3.63
C ASP A 22 8.75 1.80 -5.02
N VAL A 23 9.63 1.72 -5.99
CA VAL A 23 9.29 1.37 -7.37
C VAL A 23 10.18 0.23 -7.83
N THR A 24 9.55 -0.82 -8.31
CA THR A 24 10.25 -1.99 -8.84
C THR A 24 9.82 -2.29 -10.26
N THR A 25 10.60 -3.13 -10.95
CA THR A 25 10.13 -3.74 -12.20
C THR A 25 8.97 -4.70 -11.91
N ALA A 26 8.08 -4.89 -12.87
CA ALA A 26 6.90 -5.75 -12.71
C ALA A 26 7.23 -7.22 -12.38
N SER A 27 8.46 -7.67 -12.67
CA SER A 27 8.94 -9.02 -12.38
C SER A 27 9.25 -9.27 -10.90
N VAL A 28 9.44 -8.22 -10.09
CA VAL A 28 9.74 -8.36 -8.66
C VAL A 28 8.49 -8.78 -7.91
N HIS A 29 8.61 -9.83 -7.10
CA HIS A 29 7.52 -10.29 -6.25
C HIS A 29 7.29 -9.32 -5.08
N ASP A 30 6.03 -8.99 -4.79
CA ASP A 30 5.65 -8.00 -3.78
C ASP A 30 6.21 -8.32 -2.38
N GLY A 31 6.28 -9.59 -2.02
CA GLY A 31 6.87 -10.04 -0.76
C GLY A 31 8.37 -9.75 -0.56
N LYS A 32 9.08 -9.34 -1.62
CA LYS A 32 10.49 -8.91 -1.51
C LYS A 32 10.64 -7.45 -1.06
N ILE A 33 9.56 -6.67 -1.13
CA ILE A 33 9.56 -5.26 -0.77
C ILE A 33 8.89 -5.10 0.58
N ASN A 34 9.62 -4.59 1.54
CA ASN A 34 9.11 -4.32 2.88
C ASN A 34 9.40 -2.87 3.28
N LEU A 35 8.38 -2.03 3.20
CA LEU A 35 8.43 -0.63 3.60
C LEU A 35 8.15 -0.44 5.11
N ILE A 36 7.87 -1.53 5.84
CA ILE A 36 7.58 -1.46 7.27
C ILE A 36 8.89 -1.41 8.05
N THR A 37 9.03 -0.41 8.88
CA THR A 37 10.21 -0.12 9.69
C THR A 37 9.98 -0.47 11.16
N PRO A 38 11.03 -0.60 12.00
CA PRO A 38 10.89 -0.84 13.44
C PRO A 38 10.10 0.24 14.20
N ASN A 39 9.95 1.43 13.63
CA ASN A 39 9.21 2.55 14.21
C ASN A 39 7.69 2.47 13.95
N ASP A 40 7.24 1.54 13.12
CA ASP A 40 5.83 1.33 12.85
C ASP A 40 5.18 0.53 13.99
N ILE A 41 3.96 0.86 14.38
CA ILE A 41 3.22 0.18 15.46
C ILE A 41 2.65 -1.15 14.95
N ALA A 42 2.10 -1.15 13.74
CA ALA A 42 1.48 -2.33 13.14
C ALA A 42 1.57 -2.31 11.61
N GLY A 43 1.72 -3.48 11.01
CA GLY A 43 1.78 -3.66 9.56
C GLY A 43 0.55 -4.41 9.02
N TYR A 44 -0.36 -3.69 8.35
CA TYR A 44 -1.53 -4.27 7.69
C TYR A 44 -1.18 -4.65 6.25
N ARG A 45 -0.97 -5.94 6.00
CA ARG A 45 -0.50 -6.44 4.70
C ARG A 45 -1.45 -7.44 4.08
N ASP A 46 -1.39 -7.55 2.76
CA ASP A 46 -2.16 -8.53 1.99
C ASP A 46 -1.63 -9.96 2.18
N LYS A 47 -2.41 -10.92 1.70
CA LYS A 47 -2.08 -12.36 1.62
C LYS A 47 -0.78 -12.63 0.84
N GLY A 48 -0.41 -11.76 -0.11
CA GLY A 48 0.84 -11.85 -0.86
C GLY A 48 2.09 -11.74 0.01
N TYR A 49 1.98 -11.11 1.18
CA TYR A 49 3.06 -10.98 2.15
C TYR A 49 3.06 -12.07 3.24
N PHE A 50 2.19 -13.07 3.10
CA PHE A 50 2.14 -14.17 4.08
C PHE A 50 3.50 -14.89 4.13
N GLY A 51 4.05 -15.04 5.34
CA GLY A 51 5.37 -15.62 5.56
C GLY A 51 6.55 -14.63 5.42
N THR A 52 6.32 -13.39 4.98
CA THR A 52 7.37 -12.37 4.96
C THR A 52 7.56 -11.80 6.37
N PRO A 53 8.77 -11.85 6.95
CA PRO A 53 8.99 -11.41 8.32
C PRO A 53 8.80 -9.90 8.46
N LEU A 54 8.42 -9.48 9.67
CA LEU A 54 8.37 -8.08 10.11
C LEU A 54 9.38 -7.85 11.23
N PRO A 55 9.78 -6.60 11.47
CA PRO A 55 10.55 -6.25 12.67
C PRO A 55 9.82 -6.71 13.94
N LYS A 56 10.55 -7.23 14.92
CA LYS A 56 9.95 -7.79 16.16
C LYS A 56 9.11 -6.79 16.96
N SER A 57 9.40 -5.49 16.82
CA SER A 57 8.65 -4.40 17.48
C SER A 57 7.28 -4.15 16.85
N VAL A 58 7.03 -4.64 15.62
CA VAL A 58 5.83 -4.31 14.84
C VAL A 58 4.76 -5.40 14.98
N LYS A 59 3.53 -5.03 15.30
CA LYS A 59 2.40 -5.96 15.35
C LYS A 59 2.04 -6.44 13.95
N ASP A 60 2.19 -7.74 13.69
CA ASP A 60 1.86 -8.33 12.40
C ASP A 60 0.34 -8.46 12.21
N LYS A 61 -0.18 -7.70 11.27
CA LYS A 61 -1.57 -7.73 10.79
C LYS A 61 -1.64 -8.19 9.33
N THR A 62 -0.73 -9.08 8.91
CA THR A 62 -0.79 -9.71 7.59
C THR A 62 -2.00 -10.64 7.52
N MET A 63 -2.71 -10.60 6.40
CA MET A 63 -3.84 -11.50 6.14
C MET A 63 -3.36 -12.95 6.01
N GLN A 64 -4.10 -13.86 6.63
CA GLN A 64 -3.85 -15.30 6.51
C GLN A 64 -4.20 -15.81 5.11
N ARG A 65 -3.39 -16.73 4.61
CA ARG A 65 -3.58 -17.38 3.32
C ARG A 65 -3.99 -18.83 3.51
N ALA A 66 -5.01 -19.29 2.79
CA ALA A 66 -5.31 -20.71 2.70
C ALA A 66 -4.21 -21.42 1.90
N THR A 67 -3.83 -22.62 2.32
CA THR A 67 -2.93 -23.50 1.59
C THR A 67 -3.65 -24.77 1.17
N ARG A 68 -3.08 -25.53 0.24
CA ARG A 68 -3.69 -26.79 -0.25
C ARG A 68 -3.90 -27.74 0.94
N GLY A 69 -5.14 -28.20 1.13
CA GLY A 69 -5.51 -29.07 2.25
C GLY A 69 -5.77 -28.34 3.59
N HIS A 70 -5.49 -27.06 3.70
CA HIS A 70 -5.68 -26.27 4.92
C HIS A 70 -6.51 -25.01 4.64
N PRO A 71 -7.86 -25.11 4.59
CA PRO A 71 -8.72 -23.96 4.42
C PRO A 71 -8.69 -23.05 5.66
N LEU A 72 -9.02 -21.77 5.48
CA LEU A 72 -9.09 -20.83 6.58
C LEU A 72 -10.22 -21.18 7.54
N THR A 73 -9.93 -21.19 8.83
CA THR A 73 -10.94 -21.31 9.91
C THR A 73 -11.86 -20.08 9.95
N LYS A 74 -13.03 -20.19 10.60
CA LYS A 74 -13.96 -19.07 10.78
C LYS A 74 -13.27 -17.86 11.44
N LYS A 75 -12.50 -18.09 12.51
CA LYS A 75 -11.74 -17.03 13.21
C LYS A 75 -10.72 -16.33 12.30
N GLN A 76 -10.03 -17.08 11.44
CA GLN A 76 -9.07 -16.50 10.48
C GLN A 76 -9.78 -15.68 9.39
N LYS A 77 -10.94 -16.12 8.92
CA LYS A 77 -11.75 -15.35 7.96
C LYS A 77 -12.24 -14.04 8.58
N GLU A 78 -12.77 -14.07 9.79
CA GLU A 78 -13.19 -12.87 10.52
C GLU A 78 -12.03 -11.91 10.78
N ARG A 79 -10.85 -12.44 11.17
CA ARG A 79 -9.63 -11.63 11.31
C ARG A 79 -9.23 -10.97 9.98
N ASN A 80 -9.24 -11.72 8.90
CA ASN A 80 -8.93 -11.19 7.57
C ASN A 80 -9.91 -10.10 7.13
N THR A 81 -11.19 -10.26 7.42
CA THR A 81 -12.21 -9.23 7.13
C THR A 81 -11.94 -7.93 7.88
N ARG A 82 -11.56 -8.00 9.17
CA ARG A 82 -11.18 -6.81 9.95
C ARG A 82 -9.93 -6.13 9.38
N ILE A 83 -8.92 -6.89 9.02
CA ILE A 83 -7.69 -6.39 8.41
C ILE A 83 -7.99 -5.74 7.05
N SER A 84 -8.81 -6.38 6.22
CA SER A 84 -9.18 -5.89 4.89
C SER A 84 -9.87 -4.53 4.94
N LYS A 85 -10.74 -4.28 5.94
CA LYS A 85 -11.41 -2.99 6.14
C LYS A 85 -10.41 -1.84 6.35
N ILE A 86 -9.35 -2.09 7.13
CA ILE A 86 -8.29 -1.10 7.35
C ILE A 86 -7.41 -0.98 6.10
N ARG A 87 -7.05 -2.09 5.50
CA ARG A 87 -6.18 -2.13 4.32
C ARG A 87 -6.77 -1.43 3.10
N CYS A 88 -8.10 -1.45 2.94
CA CYS A 88 -8.73 -0.79 1.80
C CYS A 88 -8.51 0.74 1.81
N LEU A 89 -8.22 1.35 2.96
CA LEU A 89 -7.81 2.75 3.03
C LEU A 89 -6.48 3.00 2.31
N GLY A 90 -5.57 2.02 2.33
CA GLY A 90 -4.30 2.06 1.60
C GLY A 90 -4.43 1.91 0.07
N GLU A 91 -5.59 1.50 -0.44
CA GLU A 91 -5.87 1.42 -1.87
C GLU A 91 -6.38 2.76 -2.44
N ARG A 92 -6.83 3.66 -1.58
CA ARG A 92 -7.32 4.98 -1.97
C ARG A 92 -6.30 5.83 -2.74
N PRO A 93 -5.01 5.89 -2.34
CA PRO A 93 -3.99 6.60 -3.11
C PRO A 93 -3.96 6.19 -4.58
N TYR A 94 -3.93 4.89 -4.85
CA TYR A 94 -3.90 4.37 -6.21
C TYR A 94 -5.15 4.74 -7.01
N SER A 95 -6.32 4.69 -6.40
CA SER A 95 -7.57 5.07 -7.04
C SER A 95 -7.59 6.55 -7.40
N VAL A 96 -7.20 7.44 -6.49
CA VAL A 96 -7.13 8.89 -6.72
C VAL A 96 -6.08 9.22 -7.77
N ILE A 97 -4.87 8.66 -7.67
CA ILE A 97 -3.79 8.89 -8.63
C ILE A 97 -4.23 8.49 -10.04
N LYS A 98 -4.91 7.36 -10.19
CA LYS A 98 -5.39 6.90 -11.50
C LYS A 98 -6.54 7.73 -12.06
N ARG A 99 -7.52 8.10 -11.23
CA ARG A 99 -8.76 8.75 -11.70
C ARG A 99 -8.62 10.26 -11.79
N THR A 100 -7.97 10.88 -10.81
CA THR A 100 -7.92 12.35 -10.68
C THR A 100 -6.69 12.94 -11.36
N PHE A 101 -5.56 12.21 -11.36
CA PHE A 101 -4.29 12.72 -11.89
C PHE A 101 -3.83 11.98 -13.15
N ASP A 102 -4.68 11.16 -13.75
CA ASP A 102 -4.35 10.32 -14.92
C ASP A 102 -3.00 9.56 -14.77
N GLY A 103 -2.74 9.14 -13.54
CA GLY A 103 -1.45 8.55 -13.16
C GLY A 103 -1.32 7.05 -13.47
N GLY A 104 -2.26 6.48 -14.24
CA GLY A 104 -2.28 5.03 -14.53
C GLY A 104 -1.21 4.56 -15.50
N ALA A 105 -0.66 5.46 -16.31
CA ALA A 105 0.34 5.14 -17.32
C ALA A 105 1.61 5.99 -17.17
N THR A 106 2.71 5.49 -17.73
CA THR A 106 3.95 6.24 -17.77
C THR A 106 4.64 6.06 -19.13
N PHE A 107 5.13 7.16 -19.71
CA PHE A 107 5.90 7.20 -20.95
C PHE A 107 7.41 7.20 -20.69
N VAL A 108 7.85 7.40 -19.45
CA VAL A 108 9.27 7.32 -19.08
C VAL A 108 9.69 5.87 -18.87
N LYS A 109 10.93 5.54 -19.29
CA LYS A 109 11.35 4.14 -19.45
C LYS A 109 12.41 3.66 -18.46
N THR A 110 13.08 4.48 -17.71
CA THR A 110 14.11 4.01 -16.77
C THR A 110 13.55 3.96 -15.35
N LEU A 111 13.98 2.99 -14.53
CA LEU A 111 13.54 2.86 -13.16
C LEU A 111 13.72 4.16 -12.36
N ALA A 112 14.87 4.82 -12.52
CA ALA A 112 15.16 6.09 -11.85
C ALA A 112 14.15 7.19 -12.23
N ARG A 113 13.85 7.36 -13.53
CA ARG A 113 12.87 8.36 -14.00
C ARG A 113 11.45 8.02 -13.56
N VAL A 114 11.10 6.73 -13.58
CA VAL A 114 9.79 6.27 -13.08
C VAL A 114 9.67 6.53 -11.58
N SER A 115 10.71 6.23 -10.81
CA SER A 115 10.72 6.50 -9.36
C SER A 115 10.51 7.98 -9.04
N ILE A 116 11.17 8.90 -9.76
CA ILE A 116 10.95 10.34 -9.62
C ILE A 116 9.50 10.71 -9.96
N LYS A 117 8.95 10.17 -11.05
CA LYS A 117 7.55 10.42 -11.42
C LYS A 117 6.58 9.93 -10.35
N GLU A 118 6.80 8.74 -9.81
CA GLU A 118 5.96 8.18 -8.75
C GLU A 118 6.08 8.97 -7.43
N MET A 119 7.28 9.52 -7.12
CA MET A 119 7.47 10.45 -6.01
C MET A 119 6.53 11.67 -6.14
N PHE A 120 6.51 12.31 -7.31
CA PHE A 120 5.63 13.45 -7.53
C PHE A 120 4.16 13.09 -7.44
N LYS A 121 3.76 11.90 -7.90
CA LYS A 121 2.37 11.42 -7.74
C LYS A 121 2.00 11.22 -6.27
N CYS A 122 2.89 10.62 -5.47
CA CYS A 122 2.70 10.46 -4.04
C CYS A 122 2.55 11.82 -3.34
N PHE A 123 3.44 12.75 -3.64
CA PHE A 123 3.41 14.11 -3.11
C PHE A 123 2.10 14.85 -3.49
N THR A 124 1.70 14.79 -4.76
CA THR A 124 0.45 15.40 -5.23
C THR A 124 -0.76 14.80 -4.55
N PHE A 125 -0.76 13.46 -4.35
CA PHE A 125 -1.82 12.79 -3.60
C PHE A 125 -1.87 13.28 -2.16
N ASP A 126 -0.74 13.41 -1.48
CA ASP A 126 -0.70 13.86 -0.09
C ASP A 126 -1.19 15.29 0.06
N LEU A 127 -0.84 16.20 -0.84
CA LEU A 127 -1.41 17.55 -0.88
C LEU A 127 -2.94 17.52 -1.06
N TYR A 128 -3.43 16.74 -2.00
CA TYR A 128 -4.87 16.54 -2.22
C TYR A 128 -5.57 15.99 -0.98
N GLN A 129 -4.95 15.01 -0.32
CA GLN A 129 -5.48 14.42 0.91
C GLN A 129 -5.51 15.41 2.06
N LEU A 130 -4.47 16.24 2.24
CA LEU A 130 -4.42 17.30 3.26
C LEU A 130 -5.54 18.31 3.06
N VAL A 131 -5.77 18.78 1.84
CA VAL A 131 -6.90 19.66 1.51
C VAL A 131 -8.25 19.00 1.83
N THR A 132 -8.38 17.71 1.56
CA THR A 132 -9.61 16.95 1.87
C THR A 132 -9.84 16.86 3.38
N ILE A 133 -8.78 16.64 4.16
CA ILE A 133 -8.84 16.58 5.64
C ILE A 133 -9.22 17.94 6.21
N ASP A 134 -8.59 19.02 5.72
CA ASP A 134 -8.87 20.38 6.17
C ASP A 134 -10.33 20.78 5.91
N LYS A 135 -10.83 20.52 4.70
CA LYS A 135 -12.26 20.74 4.36
C LYS A 135 -13.20 19.99 5.31
N LYS A 136 -12.90 18.73 5.63
CA LYS A 136 -13.72 17.95 6.56
C LYS A 136 -13.72 18.52 7.98
N LYS A 137 -12.56 19.01 8.46
CA LYS A 137 -12.45 19.64 9.78
C LYS A 137 -13.23 20.97 9.88
N ARG A 138 -13.33 21.71 8.77
CA ARG A 138 -14.10 22.98 8.73
C ARG A 138 -15.61 22.77 8.67
N LEU A 139 -16.05 21.57 8.28
CA LEU A 139 -17.48 21.21 8.15
C LEU A 139 -18.00 20.41 9.35
N ALA A 140 -17.14 20.02 10.27
CA ALA A 140 -17.49 19.30 11.50
C ALA A 140 -17.53 20.23 12.70
#